data_373114b7a7dbe2642812335efe3411ce
#
_entry.id   373114b7a7dbe2642812335efe3411ce
#
_cell.length_a   1.000
_cell.length_b   1.000
_cell.length_c   1.000
_cell.angle_alpha   90.00
_cell.angle_beta   90.00
_cell.angle_gamma   90.00
#
_symmetry.space_group_name_H-M   'P 1'
#
loop_
_entity.id
_entity.type
_entity.pdbx_description
1 polymer ?
#
loop_
_entity_poly.entity_id
_entity_poly.type
_entity_poly.pdbx_seq_one_letter_code
_entity_poly.pdbx_strand_id
1 'polypeptide(L)'
;REPGQSAKETIESGTRAAAAGGFTSVACMANTKPVNDSAAITRSIMARAAETAHCRVQVVGAITQGLQGKQLAELGGMIEAGAVALSDDGMPVMDSALMRHAMDYAKSFGVPIISHAEDLHLSHGGCMHEGARSFKLGLPGIPAASEEIAVAREIALCRLTGTRLHIAHISTRQALALVRAAKRDGLPITAEATPHHFTLTDEMLATFDSVYKVNPPLRTPADIAALKAGLADGTIDAIATDHAPHAPHTKEAPLDQAPPGMLGLETALALALH
;
A
#
# COMPACT_ATOMS: atom_id res chain seq x y z
N ARG A 1 -2.43 -1.24 13.26
CA ARG A 1 -1.29 -2.01 13.79
C ARG A 1 -1.70 -3.04 14.87
N GLU A 2 -2.94 -3.11 15.22
CA GLU A 2 -3.53 -4.11 16.12
C GLU A 2 -4.22 -5.21 15.28
N PRO A 3 -4.05 -6.49 15.64
CA PRO A 3 -3.35 -7.03 16.81
C PRO A 3 -1.81 -7.02 16.71
N GLY A 4 -1.17 -7.13 17.88
CA GLY A 4 0.24 -7.48 18.05
C GLY A 4 1.29 -6.37 17.83
N GLN A 5 0.90 -5.20 17.34
CA GLN A 5 1.78 -4.05 17.14
C GLN A 5 1.22 -2.76 17.79
N SER A 6 0.48 -2.91 18.88
CA SER A 6 -0.22 -1.81 19.57
C SER A 6 0.69 -0.69 20.09
N ALA A 7 1.99 -0.98 20.29
CA ALA A 7 3.00 0.02 20.61
C ALA A 7 3.22 1.04 19.48
N LYS A 8 2.85 0.70 18.23
CA LYS A 8 2.89 1.62 17.09
C LYS A 8 1.58 2.39 16.96
N GLU A 9 0.45 1.70 17.09
CA GLU A 9 -0.89 2.25 17.01
C GLU A 9 -1.94 1.18 17.34
N THR A 10 -3.02 1.57 18.01
CA THR A 10 -4.21 0.73 18.24
C THR A 10 -5.30 1.05 17.23
N ILE A 11 -6.33 0.19 17.11
CA ILE A 11 -7.53 0.50 16.31
C ILE A 11 -8.20 1.79 16.84
N GLU A 12 -8.26 1.95 18.16
CA GLU A 12 -8.83 3.16 18.79
C GLU A 12 -8.07 4.42 18.38
N SER A 13 -6.72 4.46 18.57
CA SER A 13 -5.93 5.66 18.28
C SER A 13 -5.90 5.99 16.78
N GLY A 14 -5.75 4.98 15.90
CA GLY A 14 -5.75 5.19 14.47
C GLY A 14 -7.10 5.67 13.92
N THR A 15 -8.21 5.11 14.43
CA THR A 15 -9.55 5.57 14.00
C THR A 15 -9.92 6.92 14.58
N ARG A 16 -9.36 7.32 15.74
CA ARG A 16 -9.48 8.68 16.27
C ARG A 16 -8.73 9.68 15.39
N ALA A 17 -7.50 9.36 14.96
CA ALA A 17 -6.74 10.17 13.99
C ALA A 17 -7.48 10.27 12.65
N ALA A 18 -8.07 9.16 12.18
CA ALA A 18 -8.87 9.13 10.96
C ALA A 18 -10.09 10.07 11.06
N ALA A 19 -10.85 10.00 12.16
CA ALA A 19 -12.00 10.87 12.39
C ALA A 19 -11.59 12.35 12.48
N ALA A 20 -10.47 12.66 13.13
CA ALA A 20 -9.89 14.02 13.18
C ALA A 20 -9.50 14.52 11.78
N GLY A 21 -8.98 13.64 10.91
CA GLY A 21 -8.66 13.94 9.51
C GLY A 21 -9.87 13.97 8.56
N GLY A 22 -11.10 13.74 9.07
CA GLY A 22 -12.34 13.75 8.27
C GLY A 22 -12.69 12.41 7.62
N PHE A 23 -11.99 11.33 7.91
CA PHE A 23 -12.31 10.01 7.38
C PHE A 23 -13.48 9.37 8.16
N THR A 24 -14.51 8.95 7.45
CA THR A 24 -15.67 8.23 8.01
C THR A 24 -15.49 6.71 7.98
N SER A 25 -14.52 6.24 7.21
CA SER A 25 -14.17 4.83 7.07
C SER A 25 -12.69 4.69 6.77
N VAL A 26 -12.08 3.61 7.26
CA VAL A 26 -10.70 3.22 6.94
C VAL A 26 -10.64 1.74 6.58
N ALA A 27 -9.69 1.35 5.74
CA ALA A 27 -9.37 -0.05 5.49
C ALA A 27 -8.03 -0.39 6.15
N CYS A 28 -7.99 -1.39 7.03
CA CYS A 28 -6.76 -1.83 7.67
C CYS A 28 -6.16 -3.01 6.91
N MET A 29 -4.84 -2.95 6.66
CA MET A 29 -4.09 -3.97 5.94
C MET A 29 -3.82 -5.21 6.78
N ALA A 30 -3.49 -6.32 6.09
CA ALA A 30 -3.31 -7.63 6.69
C ALA A 30 -2.01 -7.80 7.50
N ASN A 31 -1.06 -6.86 7.41
CA ASN A 31 0.27 -6.93 8.01
C ASN A 31 0.31 -6.69 9.52
N THR A 32 -0.61 -7.32 10.23
CA THR A 32 -0.70 -7.37 11.69
C THR A 32 0.15 -8.52 12.28
N LYS A 33 0.14 -8.71 13.60
CA LYS A 33 0.86 -9.79 14.26
C LYS A 33 -0.01 -10.45 15.36
N PRO A 34 -0.60 -11.64 15.10
CA PRO A 34 -0.45 -12.44 13.87
C PRO A 34 -1.00 -11.71 12.63
N VAL A 35 -0.52 -12.15 11.46
CA VAL A 35 -1.01 -11.69 10.15
C VAL A 35 -2.50 -12.02 10.02
N ASN A 36 -3.29 -11.14 9.40
CA ASN A 36 -4.70 -11.43 9.12
C ASN A 36 -4.81 -12.37 7.91
N ASP A 37 -4.49 -13.64 8.11
CA ASP A 37 -4.48 -14.71 7.09
C ASP A 37 -5.53 -15.81 7.35
N SER A 38 -6.44 -15.59 8.29
CA SER A 38 -7.50 -16.53 8.65
C SER A 38 -8.79 -15.84 9.09
N ALA A 39 -9.91 -16.56 8.97
CA ALA A 39 -11.22 -16.10 9.43
C ALA A 39 -11.25 -15.72 10.92
N ALA A 40 -10.48 -16.42 11.76
CA ALA A 40 -10.45 -16.16 13.19
C ALA A 40 -9.84 -14.79 13.50
N ILE A 41 -8.74 -14.42 12.82
CA ILE A 41 -8.08 -13.12 13.01
C ILE A 41 -8.95 -12.01 12.44
N THR A 42 -9.54 -12.19 11.25
CA THR A 42 -10.49 -11.24 10.67
C THR A 42 -11.63 -10.91 11.65
N ARG A 43 -12.28 -11.95 12.22
CA ARG A 43 -13.35 -11.75 13.23
C ARG A 43 -12.86 -11.01 14.48
N SER A 44 -11.65 -11.32 14.95
CA SER A 44 -11.06 -10.67 16.13
C SER A 44 -10.83 -9.17 15.88
N ILE A 45 -10.31 -8.80 14.70
CA ILE A 45 -10.11 -7.38 14.32
C ILE A 45 -11.46 -6.66 14.25
N MET A 46 -12.47 -7.27 13.61
CA MET A 46 -13.80 -6.68 13.51
C MET A 46 -14.48 -6.50 14.88
N ALA A 47 -14.38 -7.50 15.75
CA ALA A 47 -14.91 -7.41 17.12
C ALA A 47 -14.24 -6.27 17.89
N ARG A 48 -12.91 -6.18 17.82
CA ARG A 48 -12.16 -5.09 18.48
C ARG A 48 -12.52 -3.72 17.89
N ALA A 49 -12.67 -3.61 16.57
CA ALA A 49 -13.13 -2.39 15.93
C ALA A 49 -14.54 -1.99 16.38
N ALA A 50 -15.47 -2.94 16.50
CA ALA A 50 -16.82 -2.67 16.99
C ALA A 50 -16.85 -2.10 18.42
N GLU A 51 -15.86 -2.46 19.26
CA GLU A 51 -15.75 -1.98 20.64
C GLU A 51 -15.11 -0.60 20.75
N THR A 52 -14.11 -0.28 19.91
CA THR A 52 -13.19 0.84 20.18
C THR A 52 -13.03 1.83 19.03
N ALA A 53 -13.54 1.54 17.84
CA ALA A 53 -13.29 2.41 16.69
C ALA A 53 -14.14 3.68 16.71
N HIS A 54 -13.54 4.80 16.27
CA HIS A 54 -14.19 6.11 16.12
C HIS A 54 -14.72 6.37 14.69
N CYS A 55 -14.42 5.49 13.74
CA CYS A 55 -14.97 5.47 12.39
C CYS A 55 -15.15 4.02 11.93
N ARG A 56 -15.80 3.79 10.77
CA ARG A 56 -15.96 2.44 10.25
C ARG A 56 -14.62 1.83 9.86
N VAL A 57 -14.36 0.59 10.28
CA VAL A 57 -13.16 -0.17 9.92
C VAL A 57 -13.55 -1.28 8.96
N GLN A 58 -12.97 -1.26 7.78
CA GLN A 58 -13.00 -2.35 6.82
C GLN A 58 -11.71 -3.16 6.99
N VAL A 59 -11.79 -4.47 6.80
CA VAL A 59 -10.65 -5.36 7.03
C VAL A 59 -10.19 -5.94 5.70
N VAL A 60 -8.89 -5.83 5.43
CA VAL A 60 -8.24 -6.47 4.29
C VAL A 60 -7.57 -7.76 4.78
N GLY A 61 -7.83 -8.89 4.10
CA GLY A 61 -7.19 -10.18 4.39
C GLY A 61 -5.89 -10.36 3.63
N ALA A 62 -4.99 -11.21 4.14
CA ALA A 62 -3.78 -11.57 3.43
C ALA A 62 -4.07 -12.47 2.21
N ILE A 63 -3.28 -12.33 1.15
CA ILE A 63 -3.31 -13.25 0.00
C ILE A 63 -2.62 -14.55 0.38
N THR A 64 -1.47 -14.48 1.07
CA THR A 64 -0.66 -15.65 1.41
C THR A 64 -0.50 -15.84 2.92
N GLN A 65 -0.31 -17.08 3.34
CA GLN A 65 -0.10 -17.41 4.74
C GLN A 65 1.14 -16.68 5.29
N GLY A 66 0.95 -15.95 6.38
CA GLY A 66 2.01 -15.18 7.03
C GLY A 66 2.66 -14.12 6.13
N LEU A 67 2.05 -13.73 5.01
CA LEU A 67 2.61 -12.84 3.97
C LEU A 67 3.92 -13.39 3.37
N GLN A 68 4.05 -14.71 3.24
CA GLN A 68 5.30 -15.34 2.81
C GLN A 68 5.40 -15.54 1.29
N GLY A 69 4.33 -15.29 0.52
CA GLY A 69 4.32 -15.49 -0.93
C GLY A 69 4.46 -16.95 -1.38
N LYS A 70 4.19 -17.94 -0.50
CA LYS A 70 4.43 -19.38 -0.78
C LYS A 70 3.18 -20.19 -1.01
N GLN A 71 2.13 -19.93 -0.24
CA GLN A 71 0.83 -20.60 -0.38
C GLN A 71 -0.30 -19.65 0.01
N LEU A 72 -1.48 -19.85 -0.58
CA LEU A 72 -2.65 -19.03 -0.30
C LEU A 72 -3.08 -19.15 1.17
N ALA A 73 -3.56 -18.04 1.72
CA ALA A 73 -4.22 -17.97 3.01
C ALA A 73 -5.65 -18.55 2.93
N GLU A 74 -6.39 -18.47 4.03
CA GLU A 74 -7.80 -18.90 4.10
C GLU A 74 -8.73 -17.85 3.47
N LEU A 75 -8.57 -17.59 2.15
CA LEU A 75 -9.22 -16.48 1.45
C LEU A 75 -10.74 -16.47 1.63
N GLY A 76 -11.40 -17.59 1.33
CA GLY A 76 -12.86 -17.71 1.45
C GLY A 76 -13.35 -17.46 2.87
N GLY A 77 -12.72 -18.09 3.86
CA GLY A 77 -13.08 -17.93 5.27
C GLY A 77 -12.90 -16.49 5.77
N MET A 78 -11.85 -15.78 5.33
CA MET A 78 -11.67 -14.36 5.65
C MET A 78 -12.76 -13.48 5.03
N ILE A 79 -13.12 -13.73 3.76
CA ILE A 79 -14.18 -12.98 3.07
C ILE A 79 -15.53 -13.21 3.75
N GLU A 80 -15.87 -14.47 4.07
CA GLU A 80 -17.08 -14.80 4.82
C GLU A 80 -17.09 -14.18 6.22
N ALA A 81 -15.91 -14.03 6.84
CA ALA A 81 -15.74 -13.32 8.12
C ALA A 81 -15.81 -11.79 8.01
N GLY A 82 -15.89 -11.24 6.80
CA GLY A 82 -16.08 -9.80 6.54
C GLY A 82 -14.89 -9.06 5.94
N ALA A 83 -13.85 -9.76 5.46
CA ALA A 83 -12.79 -9.11 4.69
C ALA A 83 -13.35 -8.59 3.35
N VAL A 84 -13.05 -7.33 3.02
CA VAL A 84 -13.58 -6.64 1.84
C VAL A 84 -12.66 -6.67 0.63
N ALA A 85 -11.40 -7.01 0.83
CA ALA A 85 -10.35 -7.10 -0.16
C ALA A 85 -9.23 -8.03 0.33
N LEU A 86 -8.31 -8.37 -0.56
CA LEU A 86 -7.14 -9.20 -0.24
C LEU A 86 -5.86 -8.49 -0.66
N SER A 87 -4.83 -8.53 0.19
CA SER A 87 -3.54 -7.87 -0.05
C SER A 87 -2.41 -8.50 0.77
N ASP A 88 -1.25 -8.68 0.16
CA ASP A 88 0.02 -8.90 0.86
C ASP A 88 0.81 -7.58 0.91
N ASP A 89 0.17 -6.53 1.43
CA ASP A 89 0.75 -5.18 1.50
C ASP A 89 2.10 -5.16 2.23
N GLY A 90 3.10 -4.54 1.58
CA GLY A 90 4.49 -4.47 2.02
C GLY A 90 5.31 -5.75 1.77
N MET A 91 4.67 -6.86 1.37
CA MET A 91 5.32 -8.15 1.06
C MET A 91 4.70 -8.77 -0.21
N PRO A 92 4.88 -8.15 -1.39
CA PRO A 92 4.18 -8.55 -2.60
C PRO A 92 4.41 -10.01 -2.99
N VAL A 93 3.37 -10.65 -3.52
CA VAL A 93 3.46 -12.02 -4.02
C VAL A 93 4.30 -12.05 -5.29
N MET A 94 5.53 -12.57 -5.21
CA MET A 94 6.46 -12.60 -6.35
C MET A 94 6.15 -13.70 -7.36
N ASP A 95 5.54 -14.80 -6.93
CA ASP A 95 5.14 -15.91 -7.81
C ASP A 95 3.87 -15.54 -8.60
N SER A 96 4.02 -15.38 -9.92
CA SER A 96 2.91 -15.03 -10.81
C SER A 96 1.84 -16.10 -10.91
N ALA A 97 2.18 -17.39 -10.75
CA ALA A 97 1.19 -18.46 -10.75
C ALA A 97 0.34 -18.43 -9.48
N LEU A 98 0.98 -18.21 -8.33
CA LEU A 98 0.28 -18.06 -7.05
C LEU A 98 -0.63 -16.81 -7.06
N MET A 99 -0.14 -15.66 -7.56
CA MET A 99 -0.95 -14.45 -7.71
C MET A 99 -2.14 -14.66 -8.65
N ARG A 100 -1.94 -15.35 -9.78
CA ARG A 100 -3.04 -15.73 -10.67
C ARG A 100 -4.11 -16.54 -9.95
N HIS A 101 -3.71 -17.57 -9.17
CA HIS A 101 -4.66 -18.38 -8.41
C HIS A 101 -5.41 -17.54 -7.38
N ALA A 102 -4.72 -16.61 -6.69
CA ALA A 102 -5.36 -15.67 -5.77
C ALA A 102 -6.41 -14.80 -6.47
N MET A 103 -6.07 -14.27 -7.66
CA MET A 103 -6.97 -13.45 -8.47
C MET A 103 -8.21 -14.24 -8.93
N ASP A 104 -8.03 -15.47 -9.45
CA ASP A 104 -9.14 -16.33 -9.86
C ASP A 104 -10.07 -16.64 -8.68
N TYR A 105 -9.49 -16.88 -7.50
CA TYR A 105 -10.25 -17.15 -6.28
C TYR A 105 -11.01 -15.90 -5.81
N ALA A 106 -10.34 -14.75 -5.71
CA ALA A 106 -10.94 -13.48 -5.31
C ALA A 106 -12.13 -13.09 -6.20
N LYS A 107 -12.01 -13.33 -7.52
CA LYS A 107 -13.08 -13.10 -8.49
C LYS A 107 -14.35 -13.88 -8.15
N SER A 108 -14.24 -15.13 -7.69
CA SER A 108 -15.38 -15.97 -7.34
C SER A 108 -16.20 -15.40 -6.19
N PHE A 109 -15.57 -14.63 -5.31
CA PHE A 109 -16.23 -13.94 -4.19
C PHE A 109 -16.55 -12.47 -4.51
N GLY A 110 -16.17 -11.97 -5.68
CA GLY A 110 -16.42 -10.59 -6.07
C GLY A 110 -15.64 -9.55 -5.26
N VAL A 111 -14.50 -9.90 -4.64
CA VAL A 111 -13.62 -8.97 -3.91
C VAL A 111 -12.41 -8.57 -4.76
N PRO A 112 -11.86 -7.35 -4.62
CA PRO A 112 -10.65 -6.95 -5.32
C PRO A 112 -9.39 -7.52 -4.69
N ILE A 113 -8.34 -7.65 -5.53
CA ILE A 113 -6.94 -7.74 -5.06
C ILE A 113 -6.39 -6.32 -4.99
N ILE A 114 -5.78 -5.96 -3.86
CA ILE A 114 -5.01 -4.72 -3.67
C ILE A 114 -3.54 -5.09 -3.76
N SER A 115 -2.82 -4.50 -4.71
CA SER A 115 -1.41 -4.79 -4.95
C SER A 115 -0.52 -3.65 -4.48
N HIS A 116 0.35 -3.94 -3.50
CA HIS A 116 1.58 -3.20 -3.28
C HIS A 116 2.55 -3.64 -4.37
N ALA A 117 2.62 -2.86 -5.46
CA ALA A 117 3.32 -3.26 -6.67
C ALA A 117 4.83 -2.99 -6.55
N GLU A 118 5.58 -4.01 -6.18
CA GLU A 118 7.04 -3.94 -6.00
C GLU A 118 7.71 -5.24 -6.45
N ASP A 119 8.79 -5.13 -7.21
CA ASP A 119 9.72 -6.23 -7.44
C ASP A 119 10.79 -6.23 -6.35
N LEU A 120 10.68 -7.19 -5.41
CA LEU A 120 11.56 -7.28 -4.26
C LEU A 120 13.02 -7.62 -4.61
N HIS A 121 13.28 -8.19 -5.79
CA HIS A 121 14.66 -8.46 -6.22
C HIS A 121 15.35 -7.18 -6.67
N LEU A 122 14.60 -6.23 -7.25
CA LEU A 122 15.12 -4.92 -7.64
C LEU A 122 15.20 -3.93 -6.48
N SER A 123 14.28 -4.00 -5.53
CA SER A 123 14.23 -3.05 -4.41
C SER A 123 15.11 -3.46 -3.22
N HIS A 124 15.63 -4.69 -3.22
CA HIS A 124 16.35 -5.27 -2.09
C HIS A 124 17.46 -4.36 -1.55
N GLY A 125 17.38 -4.06 -0.24
CA GLY A 125 18.36 -3.22 0.45
C GLY A 125 18.24 -1.73 0.15
N GLY A 126 17.35 -1.31 -0.75
CA GLY A 126 17.13 0.11 -1.06
C GLY A 126 16.40 0.85 0.07
N CYS A 127 16.68 2.14 0.21
CA CYS A 127 16.04 2.96 1.24
C CYS A 127 15.49 4.29 0.72
N MET A 128 15.70 4.61 -0.55
CA MET A 128 15.19 5.81 -1.23
C MET A 128 15.08 5.57 -2.74
N HIS A 129 14.53 6.52 -3.49
CA HIS A 129 14.51 6.48 -4.94
C HIS A 129 15.92 6.38 -5.55
N GLU A 130 16.14 5.42 -6.47
CA GLU A 130 17.40 5.32 -7.20
C GLU A 130 17.52 6.43 -8.23
N GLY A 131 18.61 7.21 -8.13
CA GLY A 131 18.88 8.31 -9.05
C GLY A 131 20.09 9.12 -8.64
N ALA A 132 20.25 10.31 -9.24
CA ALA A 132 21.38 11.17 -8.96
C ALA A 132 21.52 11.53 -7.48
N ARG A 133 20.39 11.60 -6.75
CA ARG A 133 20.38 11.95 -5.33
C ARG A 133 20.86 10.79 -4.46
N SER A 134 20.35 9.57 -4.65
CA SER A 134 20.81 8.39 -3.91
C SER A 134 22.30 8.17 -4.11
N PHE A 135 22.77 8.32 -5.35
CA PHE A 135 24.19 8.26 -5.67
C PHE A 135 25.01 9.33 -4.91
N LYS A 136 24.54 10.59 -4.92
CA LYS A 136 25.22 11.71 -4.22
C LYS A 136 25.28 11.50 -2.70
N LEU A 137 24.22 10.93 -2.11
CA LEU A 137 24.13 10.68 -0.67
C LEU A 137 24.83 9.37 -0.24
N GLY A 138 25.26 8.54 -1.20
CA GLY A 138 25.85 7.23 -0.91
C GLY A 138 24.85 6.23 -0.34
N LEU A 139 23.54 6.39 -0.65
CA LEU A 139 22.47 5.56 -0.15
C LEU A 139 21.99 4.56 -1.23
N PRO A 140 21.66 3.31 -0.84
CA PRO A 140 21.13 2.34 -1.78
C PRO A 140 19.76 2.77 -2.28
N GLY A 141 19.59 2.74 -3.62
CA GLY A 141 18.37 3.17 -4.30
C GLY A 141 17.39 2.04 -4.57
N ILE A 142 16.12 2.39 -4.70
CA ILE A 142 15.04 1.56 -5.21
C ILE A 142 14.68 2.08 -6.60
N PRO A 143 14.99 1.33 -7.67
CA PRO A 143 14.70 1.79 -9.03
C PRO A 143 13.19 1.90 -9.27
N ALA A 144 12.78 2.88 -10.09
CA ALA A 144 11.38 3.01 -10.51
C ALA A 144 10.87 1.73 -11.20
N ALA A 145 11.75 1.04 -11.92
CA ALA A 145 11.46 -0.22 -12.58
C ALA A 145 10.90 -1.31 -11.64
N SER A 146 11.22 -1.27 -10.33
CA SER A 146 10.65 -2.21 -9.35
C SER A 146 9.11 -2.12 -9.32
N GLU A 147 8.56 -0.90 -9.27
CA GLU A 147 7.12 -0.67 -9.32
C GLU A 147 6.55 -0.93 -10.72
N GLU A 148 7.21 -0.45 -11.76
CA GLU A 148 6.75 -0.51 -13.15
C GLU A 148 6.58 -1.96 -13.64
N ILE A 149 7.56 -2.83 -13.36
CA ILE A 149 7.52 -4.26 -13.72
C ILE A 149 6.40 -4.96 -12.97
N ALA A 150 6.26 -4.69 -11.66
CA ALA A 150 5.21 -5.29 -10.85
C ALA A 150 3.82 -4.86 -11.35
N VAL A 151 3.59 -3.57 -11.62
CA VAL A 151 2.34 -3.06 -12.20
C VAL A 151 2.04 -3.70 -13.55
N ALA A 152 3.04 -3.81 -14.44
CA ALA A 152 2.84 -4.45 -15.75
C ALA A 152 2.44 -5.92 -15.61
N ARG A 153 3.07 -6.66 -14.69
CA ARG A 153 2.73 -8.05 -14.37
C ARG A 153 1.30 -8.17 -13.86
N GLU A 154 0.91 -7.34 -12.88
CA GLU A 154 -0.43 -7.36 -12.30
C GLU A 154 -1.51 -7.04 -13.35
N ILE A 155 -1.26 -6.09 -14.25
CA ILE A 155 -2.16 -5.77 -15.37
C ILE A 155 -2.30 -6.98 -16.31
N ALA A 156 -1.21 -7.69 -16.62
CA ALA A 156 -1.28 -8.90 -17.44
C ALA A 156 -2.12 -10.00 -16.78
N LEU A 157 -1.97 -10.20 -15.47
CA LEU A 157 -2.77 -11.16 -14.71
C LEU A 157 -4.23 -10.71 -14.58
N CYS A 158 -4.50 -9.42 -14.37
CA CYS A 158 -5.84 -8.86 -14.39
C CYS A 158 -6.54 -9.10 -15.73
N ARG A 159 -5.83 -8.89 -16.85
CA ARG A 159 -6.36 -9.18 -18.20
C ARG A 159 -6.68 -10.66 -18.38
N LEU A 160 -5.83 -11.56 -17.88
CA LEU A 160 -6.01 -13.00 -17.96
C LEU A 160 -7.22 -13.49 -17.15
N THR A 161 -7.36 -12.99 -15.92
CA THR A 161 -8.36 -13.50 -14.94
C THR A 161 -9.68 -12.72 -14.99
N GLY A 162 -9.64 -11.44 -15.36
CA GLY A 162 -10.75 -10.50 -15.27
C GLY A 162 -11.12 -10.14 -13.83
N THR A 163 -10.21 -10.33 -12.87
CA THR A 163 -10.38 -9.95 -11.46
C THR A 163 -10.27 -8.45 -11.29
N ARG A 164 -11.04 -7.87 -10.38
CA ARG A 164 -10.87 -6.48 -9.99
C ARG A 164 -9.51 -6.28 -9.33
N LEU A 165 -8.70 -5.40 -9.89
CA LEU A 165 -7.35 -5.08 -9.40
C LEU A 165 -7.30 -3.64 -8.93
N HIS A 166 -6.71 -3.40 -7.76
CA HIS A 166 -6.42 -2.07 -7.26
C HIS A 166 -4.91 -1.93 -7.05
N ILE A 167 -4.29 -0.95 -7.70
CA ILE A 167 -2.88 -0.61 -7.49
C ILE A 167 -2.79 0.39 -6.35
N ALA A 168 -2.23 -0.05 -5.22
CA ALA A 168 -2.02 0.79 -4.06
C ALA A 168 -0.90 1.81 -4.30
N HIS A 169 -1.00 2.99 -3.66
CA HIS A 169 0.03 4.04 -3.55
C HIS A 169 0.98 4.17 -4.76
N ILE A 170 0.43 4.27 -5.98
CA ILE A 170 1.24 4.44 -7.19
C ILE A 170 2.17 5.66 -7.07
N SER A 171 3.45 5.50 -7.43
CA SER A 171 4.45 6.52 -7.21
C SER A 171 5.19 6.98 -8.47
N THR A 172 5.21 6.18 -9.54
CA THR A 172 5.97 6.49 -10.76
C THR A 172 5.06 6.87 -11.93
N ARG A 173 5.54 7.78 -12.78
CA ARG A 173 4.84 8.23 -13.97
C ARG A 173 4.63 7.10 -15.00
N GLN A 174 5.57 6.16 -15.08
CA GLN A 174 5.49 5.04 -16.01
C GLN A 174 4.45 4.01 -15.55
N ALA A 175 4.41 3.67 -14.26
CA ALA A 175 3.36 2.81 -13.71
C ALA A 175 1.97 3.45 -13.92
N LEU A 176 1.85 4.77 -13.73
CA LEU A 176 0.60 5.49 -14.04
C LEU A 176 0.22 5.41 -15.51
N ALA A 177 1.20 5.50 -16.43
CA ALA A 177 0.94 5.35 -17.87
C ALA A 177 0.42 3.94 -18.20
N LEU A 178 0.94 2.89 -17.54
CA LEU A 178 0.46 1.51 -17.67
C LEU A 178 -1.00 1.38 -17.17
N VAL A 179 -1.32 1.94 -16.01
CA VAL A 179 -2.69 1.94 -15.47
C VAL A 179 -3.64 2.69 -16.43
N ARG A 180 -3.23 3.86 -16.96
CA ARG A 180 -4.04 4.62 -17.92
C ARG A 180 -4.32 3.81 -19.19
N ALA A 181 -3.34 3.08 -19.71
CA ALA A 181 -3.53 2.20 -20.86
C ALA A 181 -4.49 1.04 -20.54
N ALA A 182 -4.32 0.39 -19.39
CA ALA A 182 -5.17 -0.70 -18.95
C ALA A 182 -6.65 -0.27 -18.79
N LYS A 183 -6.90 0.92 -18.23
CA LYS A 183 -8.24 1.50 -18.15
C LYS A 183 -8.86 1.76 -19.51
N ARG A 184 -8.10 2.30 -20.47
CA ARG A 184 -8.57 2.48 -21.86
C ARG A 184 -8.92 1.17 -22.55
N ASP A 185 -8.21 0.09 -22.21
CA ASP A 185 -8.49 -1.27 -22.67
C ASP A 185 -9.73 -1.88 -22.00
N GLY A 186 -10.37 -1.18 -21.06
CA GLY A 186 -11.56 -1.64 -20.34
C GLY A 186 -11.30 -2.65 -19.24
N LEU A 187 -10.07 -2.78 -18.74
CA LEU A 187 -9.76 -3.68 -17.63
C LEU A 187 -10.38 -3.16 -16.32
N PRO A 188 -10.83 -4.05 -15.42
CA PRO A 188 -11.38 -3.69 -14.12
C PRO A 188 -10.26 -3.32 -13.13
N ILE A 189 -9.54 -2.23 -13.44
CA ILE A 189 -8.41 -1.73 -12.66
C ILE A 189 -8.71 -0.35 -12.08
N THR A 190 -8.30 -0.16 -10.84
CA THR A 190 -8.26 1.13 -10.15
C THR A 190 -6.89 1.38 -9.56
N ALA A 191 -6.57 2.63 -9.24
CA ALA A 191 -5.33 3.00 -8.60
C ALA A 191 -5.56 4.13 -7.59
N GLU A 192 -4.67 4.21 -6.61
CA GLU A 192 -4.64 5.30 -5.64
C GLU A 192 -3.26 5.94 -5.57
N ALA A 193 -3.20 7.20 -5.13
CA ALA A 193 -1.96 7.89 -4.79
C ALA A 193 -2.05 8.44 -3.36
N THR A 194 -0.90 8.56 -2.71
CA THR A 194 -0.85 9.11 -1.35
C THR A 194 -0.48 10.59 -1.36
N PRO A 195 -0.92 11.35 -0.35
CA PRO A 195 -0.55 12.76 -0.22
C PRO A 195 0.96 13.01 -0.27
N HIS A 196 1.75 12.17 0.39
CA HIS A 196 3.21 12.32 0.38
C HIS A 196 3.82 12.07 -1.01
N HIS A 197 3.28 11.15 -1.83
CA HIS A 197 3.79 10.89 -3.17
C HIS A 197 3.46 11.98 -4.19
N PHE A 198 2.42 12.78 -4.00
CA PHE A 198 2.14 13.91 -4.90
C PHE A 198 2.53 15.29 -4.33
N THR A 199 3.17 15.33 -3.14
CA THR A 199 3.63 16.59 -2.52
C THR A 199 5.12 16.63 -2.23
N LEU A 200 5.76 15.50 -1.85
CA LEU A 200 7.14 15.43 -1.41
C LEU A 200 8.01 14.71 -2.45
N THR A 201 9.24 15.21 -2.62
CA THR A 201 10.24 14.62 -3.51
C THR A 201 11.32 13.88 -2.73
N ASP A 202 12.17 13.13 -3.44
CA ASP A 202 13.39 12.50 -2.93
C ASP A 202 14.39 13.51 -2.31
N GLU A 203 14.18 14.81 -2.56
CA GLU A 203 14.96 15.89 -1.94
C GLU A 203 14.87 15.92 -0.42
N MET A 204 13.72 15.50 0.12
CA MET A 204 13.50 15.47 1.57
C MET A 204 14.52 14.59 2.28
N LEU A 205 15.02 13.56 1.61
CA LEU A 205 16.01 12.63 2.17
C LEU A 205 17.44 13.19 2.26
N ALA A 206 17.69 14.38 1.70
CA ALA A 206 18.98 15.07 1.84
C ALA A 206 19.30 15.43 3.30
N THR A 207 18.32 15.49 4.17
CA THR A 207 18.48 15.73 5.61
C THR A 207 18.83 14.47 6.40
N PHE A 208 18.79 13.30 5.78
CA PHE A 208 18.88 11.98 6.42
C PHE A 208 17.81 11.72 7.51
N ASP A 209 16.75 12.53 7.54
CA ASP A 209 15.64 12.32 8.47
C ASP A 209 14.78 11.14 8.00
N SER A 210 14.74 10.10 8.82
CA SER A 210 14.03 8.87 8.52
C SER A 210 12.51 9.04 8.44
N VAL A 211 11.96 10.17 8.91
CA VAL A 211 10.52 10.47 8.78
C VAL A 211 10.08 10.46 7.32
N TYR A 212 10.98 10.82 6.39
CA TYR A 212 10.72 10.83 4.95
C TYR A 212 10.95 9.47 4.26
N LYS A 213 11.40 8.45 5.00
CA LYS A 213 11.53 7.10 4.45
C LYS A 213 10.18 6.41 4.38
N VAL A 214 9.70 6.18 3.17
CA VAL A 214 8.45 5.48 2.84
C VAL A 214 8.70 4.42 1.78
N ASN A 215 7.78 3.49 1.59
CA ASN A 215 7.81 2.50 0.52
C ASN A 215 6.42 2.38 -0.13
N PRO A 216 6.27 2.69 -1.44
CA PRO A 216 7.31 3.12 -2.38
C PRO A 216 8.04 4.39 -1.94
N PRO A 217 9.30 4.62 -2.38
CA PRO A 217 10.04 5.81 -1.97
C PRO A 217 9.48 7.08 -2.60
N LEU A 218 9.70 8.22 -1.95
CA LEU A 218 9.45 9.54 -2.55
C LEU A 218 10.23 9.65 -3.86
N ARG A 219 9.57 10.12 -4.92
CA ARG A 219 10.10 10.15 -6.28
C ARG A 219 10.50 11.57 -6.71
N THR A 220 10.65 11.76 -8.00
CA THR A 220 11.10 13.01 -8.62
C THR A 220 9.96 14.02 -8.80
N PRO A 221 10.27 15.31 -9.04
CA PRO A 221 9.26 16.29 -9.41
C PRO A 221 8.44 15.92 -10.66
N ALA A 222 9.04 15.18 -11.61
CA ALA A 222 8.34 14.72 -12.81
C ALA A 222 7.29 13.66 -12.48
N ASP A 223 7.55 12.79 -11.50
CA ASP A 223 6.57 11.80 -11.01
C ASP A 223 5.43 12.51 -10.29
N ILE A 224 5.71 13.47 -9.42
CA ILE A 224 4.69 14.29 -8.75
C ILE A 224 3.76 14.96 -9.77
N ALA A 225 4.31 15.58 -10.80
CA ALA A 225 3.52 16.23 -11.84
C ALA A 225 2.60 15.24 -12.57
N ALA A 226 3.11 14.05 -12.84
CA ALA A 226 2.30 12.98 -13.47
C ALA A 226 1.19 12.49 -12.55
N LEU A 227 1.45 12.28 -11.24
CA LEU A 227 0.43 11.86 -10.28
C LEU A 227 -0.68 12.92 -10.14
N LYS A 228 -0.33 14.20 -10.03
CA LYS A 228 -1.31 15.30 -10.01
C LYS A 228 -2.16 15.33 -11.28
N ALA A 229 -1.56 15.15 -12.45
CA ALA A 229 -2.30 15.03 -13.71
C ALA A 229 -3.21 13.80 -13.73
N GLY A 230 -2.74 12.67 -13.18
CA GLY A 230 -3.53 11.43 -13.06
C GLY A 230 -4.72 11.54 -12.11
N LEU A 231 -4.61 12.33 -11.05
CA LEU A 231 -5.73 12.66 -10.17
C LEU A 231 -6.74 13.56 -10.90
N ALA A 232 -6.25 14.55 -11.64
CA ALA A 232 -7.11 15.50 -12.36
C ALA A 232 -7.86 14.86 -13.53
N ASP A 233 -7.27 13.92 -14.25
CA ASP A 233 -7.88 13.25 -15.41
C ASP A 233 -8.65 11.97 -15.06
N GLY A 234 -8.68 11.58 -13.78
CA GLY A 234 -9.39 10.38 -13.29
C GLY A 234 -8.68 9.06 -13.60
N THR A 235 -7.41 9.08 -13.99
CA THR A 235 -6.59 7.86 -14.10
C THR A 235 -6.34 7.26 -12.70
N ILE A 236 -6.14 8.11 -11.70
CA ILE A 236 -6.08 7.75 -10.28
C ILE A 236 -7.47 7.95 -9.68
N ASP A 237 -8.02 6.90 -9.06
CA ASP A 237 -9.41 6.84 -8.60
C ASP A 237 -9.58 7.37 -7.17
N ALA A 238 -8.53 7.31 -6.37
CA ALA A 238 -8.60 7.66 -4.96
C ALA A 238 -7.30 8.29 -4.45
N ILE A 239 -7.45 9.09 -3.40
CA ILE A 239 -6.34 9.50 -2.53
C ILE A 239 -6.43 8.64 -1.28
N ALA A 240 -5.40 7.85 -1.00
CA ALA A 240 -5.28 7.03 0.20
C ALA A 240 -4.06 7.44 1.00
N THR A 241 -4.10 7.24 2.30
CA THR A 241 -3.08 7.84 3.19
C THR A 241 -1.80 7.02 3.28
N ASP A 242 -1.88 5.73 3.09
CA ASP A 242 -0.82 4.79 3.49
C ASP A 242 -0.29 5.14 4.91
N HIS A 243 -1.22 5.39 5.83
CA HIS A 243 -0.89 5.75 7.22
C HIS A 243 -0.17 4.59 7.91
N ALA A 244 1.15 4.71 8.04
CA ALA A 244 2.04 3.65 8.51
C ALA A 244 2.86 4.10 9.73
N PRO A 245 2.24 4.19 10.93
CA PRO A 245 2.91 4.63 12.16
C PRO A 245 3.97 3.63 12.63
N HIS A 246 5.03 4.17 13.20
CA HIS A 246 6.10 3.44 13.88
C HIS A 246 6.38 4.05 15.25
N ALA A 247 6.91 3.23 16.16
CA ALA A 247 7.32 3.73 17.47
C ALA A 247 8.48 4.74 17.29
N PRO A 248 8.47 5.91 17.97
CA PRO A 248 9.43 7.00 17.74
C PRO A 248 10.89 6.53 17.71
N HIS A 249 11.30 5.73 18.68
CA HIS A 249 12.68 5.22 18.78
C HIS A 249 13.11 4.39 17.54
N THR A 250 12.20 3.80 16.79
CA THR A 250 12.55 3.06 15.58
C THR A 250 12.80 4.00 14.38
N LYS A 251 12.20 5.19 14.41
CA LYS A 251 12.44 6.22 13.41
C LYS A 251 13.70 7.07 13.71
N GLU A 252 14.28 6.96 14.91
CA GLU A 252 15.55 7.59 15.28
C GLU A 252 16.78 6.80 14.77
N ALA A 253 16.57 5.60 14.23
CA ALA A 253 17.62 4.81 13.60
C ALA A 253 18.18 5.48 12.32
N PRO A 254 19.41 5.15 11.92
CA PRO A 254 19.96 5.56 10.63
C PRO A 254 19.00 5.26 9.47
N LEU A 255 19.01 6.09 8.43
CA LEU A 255 18.02 6.05 7.34
C LEU A 255 17.94 4.68 6.65
N ASP A 256 19.04 3.98 6.46
CA ASP A 256 19.10 2.64 5.89
C ASP A 256 18.46 1.57 6.80
N GLN A 257 18.47 1.77 8.13
CA GLN A 257 17.94 0.84 9.13
C GLN A 257 16.51 1.20 9.60
N ALA A 258 16.14 2.47 9.53
CA ALA A 258 14.81 2.91 9.95
C ALA A 258 13.72 2.23 9.11
N PRO A 259 12.59 1.80 9.72
CA PRO A 259 11.48 1.23 8.98
C PRO A 259 10.81 2.30 8.08
N PRO A 260 10.36 1.94 6.86
CA PRO A 260 9.59 2.85 6.02
C PRO A 260 8.17 3.03 6.57
N GLY A 261 7.64 4.23 6.42
CA GLY A 261 6.28 4.58 6.81
C GLY A 261 6.15 5.99 7.35
N MET A 262 5.02 6.62 7.08
CA MET A 262 4.70 8.00 7.42
C MET A 262 3.27 8.09 7.96
N LEU A 263 3.01 9.09 8.81
CA LEU A 263 1.65 9.45 9.23
C LEU A 263 0.96 10.22 8.10
N GLY A 264 -0.35 10.01 7.91
CA GLY A 264 -1.08 10.65 6.82
C GLY A 264 -2.54 10.97 7.10
N LEU A 265 -3.16 10.36 8.12
CA LEU A 265 -4.61 10.49 8.34
C LEU A 265 -5.04 11.94 8.63
N GLU A 266 -4.36 12.65 9.52
CA GLU A 266 -4.76 13.99 9.93
C GLU A 266 -4.42 15.09 8.92
N THR A 267 -3.51 14.82 7.97
CA THR A 267 -3.00 15.82 7.01
C THR A 267 -3.53 15.63 5.58
N ALA A 268 -4.10 14.46 5.28
CA ALA A 268 -4.47 14.08 3.91
C ALA A 268 -5.44 15.06 3.25
N LEU A 269 -6.51 15.47 3.95
CA LEU A 269 -7.51 16.39 3.41
C LEU A 269 -6.90 17.75 3.08
N ALA A 270 -6.11 18.31 3.99
CA ALA A 270 -5.46 19.60 3.78
C ALA A 270 -4.51 19.57 2.56
N LEU A 271 -3.72 18.50 2.42
CA LEU A 271 -2.79 18.32 1.30
C LEU A 271 -3.53 18.06 -0.03
N ALA A 272 -4.69 17.40 0.00
CA ALA A 272 -5.49 17.14 -1.20
C ALA A 272 -6.22 18.38 -1.72
N LEU A 273 -6.49 19.37 -0.84
CA LEU A 273 -7.17 20.62 -1.19
C LEU A 273 -6.20 21.73 -1.62
N HIS A 274 -4.90 21.57 -1.37
CA HIS A 274 -3.85 22.54 -1.71
C HIS A 274 -3.27 22.28 -3.10
#